data_33397ad5276f99a3ded42faf1f70627c
#
_entry.id   33397ad5276f99a3ded42faf1f70627c
#
_cell.length_a   1.000
_cell.length_b   1.000
_cell.length_c   1.000
_cell.angle_alpha   90.00
_cell.angle_beta   90.00
_cell.angle_gamma   90.00
#
_symmetry.space_group_name_H-M   'P 1'
#
loop_
_entity.id
_entity.type
_entity.pdbx_description
1 polymer ?
#
loop_
_entity_poly.entity_id
_entity_poly.type
_entity_poly.pdbx_seq_one_letter_code
_entity_poly.pdbx_strand_id
1 'polypeptide(L)'
;IEGASYSLQTYPDKKLEEYIDSVLVIVAAAQEPDGYLYTARTMNPKHPHDWSGPERWSEVENLSHEFYNLGHMVEGAVAYYQATGKRNFLDIAIRYADCVCKNIGEGPGQKRVIPGHQIAEMALVRLYTVTGDKKYLDQAKFFLDARGTTARKDIYLQSHKPVLEQEEAVGHAVRAGYMYSGMADVAAITGDSSYIKAIDKIWENIVGKKIYIT
;
A
#
# COMPACT_ATOMS: atom_id res chain seq x y z
N ILE A 1 3.89 -15.18 1.88
CA ILE A 1 3.92 -15.50 0.43
C ILE A 1 5.06 -14.74 -0.25
N GLU A 2 5.22 -13.44 -0.05
CA GLU A 2 6.23 -12.62 -0.74
C GLU A 2 7.65 -13.18 -0.59
N GLY A 3 8.12 -13.44 0.63
CA GLY A 3 9.43 -14.04 0.87
C GLY A 3 9.61 -15.43 0.25
N ALA A 4 8.56 -16.26 0.25
CA ALA A 4 8.56 -17.55 -0.44
C ALA A 4 8.67 -17.37 -1.96
N SER A 5 8.03 -16.34 -2.52
CA SER A 5 8.14 -16.03 -3.96
C SER A 5 9.55 -15.65 -4.37
N TYR A 6 10.26 -14.87 -3.56
CA TYR A 6 11.69 -14.58 -3.81
C TYR A 6 12.56 -15.82 -3.72
N SER A 7 12.27 -16.75 -2.80
CA SER A 7 12.94 -18.05 -2.73
C SER A 7 12.69 -18.87 -4.00
N LEU A 8 11.45 -18.91 -4.48
CA LEU A 8 11.08 -19.64 -5.70
C LEU A 8 11.76 -19.10 -6.96
N GLN A 9 12.04 -17.80 -7.04
CA GLN A 9 12.80 -17.22 -8.16
C GLN A 9 14.22 -17.76 -8.25
N THR A 10 14.84 -18.07 -7.12
CA THR A 10 16.22 -18.54 -7.04
C THR A 10 16.31 -20.08 -6.99
N TYR A 11 15.41 -20.69 -6.25
CA TYR A 11 15.35 -22.13 -6.00
C TYR A 11 13.92 -22.64 -6.27
N PRO A 12 13.63 -23.11 -7.49
CA PRO A 12 12.32 -23.66 -7.81
C PRO A 12 11.97 -24.84 -6.90
N ASP A 13 10.85 -24.75 -6.20
CA ASP A 13 10.31 -25.78 -5.31
C ASP A 13 8.81 -25.96 -5.55
N LYS A 14 8.47 -27.05 -6.24
CA LYS A 14 7.09 -27.37 -6.59
C LYS A 14 6.18 -27.57 -5.37
N LYS A 15 6.70 -28.14 -4.28
CA LYS A 15 5.92 -28.37 -3.06
C LYS A 15 5.58 -27.03 -2.37
N LEU A 16 6.54 -26.11 -2.32
CA LEU A 16 6.32 -24.76 -1.79
C LEU A 16 5.30 -24.01 -2.64
N GLU A 17 5.40 -24.10 -3.96
CA GLU A 17 4.46 -23.48 -4.90
C GLU A 17 3.04 -24.04 -4.72
N GLU A 18 2.87 -25.37 -4.66
CA GLU A 18 1.57 -26.03 -4.42
C GLU A 18 0.99 -25.65 -3.04
N TYR A 19 1.84 -25.52 -2.03
CA TYR A 19 1.41 -25.05 -0.72
C TYR A 19 0.87 -23.61 -0.77
N ILE A 20 1.59 -22.71 -1.45
CA ILE A 20 1.13 -21.32 -1.64
C ILE A 20 -0.21 -21.31 -2.38
N ASP A 21 -0.36 -22.08 -3.46
CA ASP A 21 -1.61 -22.18 -4.21
C ASP A 21 -2.77 -22.64 -3.32
N SER A 22 -2.54 -23.59 -2.41
CA SER A 22 -3.56 -24.04 -1.45
C SER A 22 -3.99 -22.94 -0.48
N VAL A 23 -3.06 -22.11 -0.02
CA VAL A 23 -3.36 -20.95 0.81
C VAL A 23 -4.15 -19.90 0.03
N LEU A 24 -3.80 -19.68 -1.23
CA LEU A 24 -4.48 -18.70 -2.09
C LEU A 24 -5.94 -19.04 -2.37
N VAL A 25 -6.32 -20.33 -2.37
CA VAL A 25 -7.73 -20.74 -2.43
C VAL A 25 -8.50 -20.18 -1.23
N ILE A 26 -7.92 -20.24 -0.04
CA ILE A 26 -8.56 -19.72 1.19
C ILE A 26 -8.65 -18.19 1.13
N VAL A 27 -7.58 -17.52 0.69
CA VAL A 27 -7.56 -16.06 0.53
C VAL A 27 -8.62 -15.61 -0.47
N ALA A 28 -8.73 -16.29 -1.61
CA ALA A 28 -9.73 -15.99 -2.63
C ALA A 28 -11.16 -16.16 -2.10
N ALA A 29 -11.41 -17.20 -1.29
CA ALA A 29 -12.71 -17.46 -0.68
C ALA A 29 -13.13 -16.40 0.36
N ALA A 30 -12.16 -15.71 0.97
CA ALA A 30 -12.40 -14.64 1.93
C ALA A 30 -12.69 -13.27 1.27
N GLN A 31 -12.46 -13.15 -0.04
CA GLN A 31 -12.67 -11.89 -0.76
C GLN A 31 -14.17 -11.71 -1.08
N GLU A 32 -14.69 -10.52 -0.75
CA GLU A 32 -16.07 -10.18 -1.04
C GLU A 32 -16.33 -9.98 -2.55
N PRO A 33 -17.60 -10.08 -3.00
CA PRO A 33 -17.92 -10.01 -4.43
C PRO A 33 -17.46 -8.75 -5.14
N ASP A 34 -17.41 -7.61 -4.43
CA ASP A 34 -16.95 -6.32 -4.93
C ASP A 34 -15.42 -6.14 -4.87
N GLY A 35 -14.68 -7.18 -4.45
CA GLY A 35 -13.22 -7.19 -4.36
C GLY A 35 -12.66 -6.80 -3.00
N TYR A 36 -13.47 -6.29 -2.06
CA TYR A 36 -12.99 -5.95 -0.72
C TYR A 36 -12.44 -7.17 0.02
N LEU A 37 -11.33 -7.01 0.72
CA LEU A 37 -10.69 -8.09 1.47
C LEU A 37 -10.07 -7.57 2.78
N TYR A 38 -10.85 -7.60 3.85
CA TYR A 38 -10.40 -7.27 5.20
C TYR A 38 -11.13 -8.11 6.24
N THR A 39 -10.53 -9.24 6.62
CA THR A 39 -11.18 -10.27 7.43
C THR A 39 -11.56 -9.82 8.83
N ALA A 40 -10.84 -8.84 9.42
CA ALA A 40 -11.21 -8.24 10.71
C ALA A 40 -12.64 -7.64 10.70
N ARG A 41 -13.16 -7.29 9.52
CA ARG A 41 -14.52 -6.83 9.33
C ARG A 41 -15.47 -7.94 8.86
N THR A 42 -15.02 -8.73 7.87
CA THR A 42 -15.92 -9.66 7.17
C THR A 42 -16.24 -10.93 7.95
N MET A 43 -15.38 -11.32 8.91
CA MET A 43 -15.64 -12.48 9.76
C MET A 43 -16.85 -12.30 10.69
N ASN A 44 -17.12 -11.06 11.13
CA ASN A 44 -18.30 -10.74 11.92
C ASN A 44 -18.85 -9.36 11.51
N PRO A 45 -19.60 -9.26 10.40
CA PRO A 45 -20.05 -7.98 9.84
C PRO A 45 -20.97 -7.18 10.77
N LYS A 46 -21.68 -7.84 11.69
CA LYS A 46 -22.56 -7.17 12.66
C LYS A 46 -21.81 -6.57 13.84
N HIS A 47 -20.68 -7.16 14.17
CA HIS A 47 -19.81 -6.74 15.27
C HIS A 47 -18.35 -6.85 14.80
N PRO A 48 -17.91 -6.00 13.87
CA PRO A 48 -16.53 -6.03 13.40
C PRO A 48 -15.60 -5.66 14.54
N HIS A 49 -14.32 -6.03 14.39
CA HIS A 49 -13.30 -5.66 15.37
C HIS A 49 -13.28 -4.13 15.56
N ASP A 50 -13.16 -3.66 16.79
CA ASP A 50 -13.23 -2.23 17.15
C ASP A 50 -12.33 -1.34 16.28
N TRP A 51 -11.13 -1.82 15.92
CA TRP A 51 -10.21 -1.09 15.06
C TRP A 51 -10.67 -0.94 13.60
N SER A 52 -11.67 -1.72 13.19
CA SER A 52 -12.24 -1.62 11.84
C SER A 52 -13.19 -0.43 11.67
N GLY A 53 -13.64 0.17 12.79
CA GLY A 53 -14.65 1.21 12.80
C GLY A 53 -16.05 0.74 12.38
N PRO A 54 -17.05 1.62 12.36
CA PRO A 54 -18.43 1.27 12.05
C PRO A 54 -18.65 0.94 10.57
N GLU A 55 -17.88 1.54 9.67
CA GLU A 55 -17.99 1.37 8.22
C GLU A 55 -16.64 1.03 7.58
N ARG A 56 -16.65 0.47 6.36
CA ARG A 56 -15.43 0.33 5.55
C ARG A 56 -14.77 1.71 5.40
N TRP A 57 -13.46 1.74 5.51
CA TRP A 57 -12.61 2.92 5.31
C TRP A 57 -12.73 4.02 6.38
N SER A 58 -13.55 3.84 7.42
CA SER A 58 -13.76 4.87 8.45
C SER A 58 -12.54 5.09 9.36
N GLU A 59 -11.73 4.06 9.59
CA GLU A 59 -10.58 4.10 10.49
C GLU A 59 -9.22 3.92 9.80
N VAL A 60 -9.18 4.02 8.46
CA VAL A 60 -7.94 3.77 7.68
C VAL A 60 -6.82 4.75 7.99
N GLU A 61 -7.14 5.97 8.40
CA GLU A 61 -6.15 6.97 8.83
C GLU A 61 -5.70 6.77 10.28
N ASN A 62 -6.30 5.83 11.01
CA ASN A 62 -6.06 5.60 12.43
C ASN A 62 -5.57 4.18 12.71
N LEU A 63 -6.51 3.26 12.93
CA LEU A 63 -6.24 1.92 13.47
C LEU A 63 -6.50 0.80 12.47
N SER A 64 -7.43 0.99 11.53
CA SER A 64 -7.71 -0.02 10.53
C SER A 64 -6.53 -0.11 9.55
N HIS A 65 -6.07 -1.33 9.33
CA HIS A 65 -4.95 -1.62 8.44
C HIS A 65 -5.43 -2.11 7.06
N GLU A 66 -6.59 -1.65 6.59
CA GLU A 66 -7.17 -2.03 5.31
C GLU A 66 -6.19 -1.77 4.15
N PHE A 67 -5.62 -0.56 4.07
CA PHE A 67 -4.65 -0.23 3.03
C PHE A 67 -3.26 -0.82 3.26
N TYR A 68 -2.87 -1.05 4.52
CA TYR A 68 -1.64 -1.76 4.84
C TYR A 68 -1.70 -3.21 4.34
N ASN A 69 -2.82 -3.88 4.60
CA ASN A 69 -3.04 -5.24 4.12
C ASN A 69 -3.12 -5.29 2.58
N LEU A 70 -3.76 -4.30 1.94
CA LEU A 70 -3.72 -4.17 0.48
C LEU A 70 -2.28 -4.06 -0.04
N GLY A 71 -1.48 -3.18 0.57
CA GLY A 71 -0.09 -2.96 0.14
C GLY A 71 0.73 -4.24 0.17
N HIS A 72 0.78 -4.92 1.32
CA HIS A 72 1.50 -6.19 1.45
C HIS A 72 0.94 -7.30 0.56
N MET A 73 -0.38 -7.34 0.36
CA MET A 73 -0.98 -8.30 -0.55
C MET A 73 -0.55 -8.07 -2.00
N VAL A 74 -0.53 -6.82 -2.44
CA VAL A 74 -0.09 -6.45 -3.80
C VAL A 74 1.39 -6.79 -3.99
N GLU A 75 2.26 -6.45 -3.03
CA GLU A 75 3.69 -6.79 -3.08
C GLU A 75 3.89 -8.30 -3.22
N GLY A 76 3.21 -9.08 -2.36
CA GLY A 76 3.28 -10.54 -2.42
C GLY A 76 2.71 -11.12 -3.72
N ALA A 77 1.64 -10.54 -4.24
CA ALA A 77 0.99 -11.01 -5.47
C ALA A 77 1.85 -10.73 -6.71
N VAL A 78 2.46 -9.56 -6.79
CA VAL A 78 3.39 -9.24 -7.89
C VAL A 78 4.64 -10.13 -7.82
N ALA A 79 5.22 -10.32 -6.62
CA ALA A 79 6.36 -11.22 -6.43
C ALA A 79 6.02 -12.66 -6.85
N TYR A 80 4.85 -13.17 -6.49
CA TYR A 80 4.41 -14.52 -6.86
C TYR A 80 4.19 -14.66 -8.37
N TYR A 81 3.56 -13.66 -9.00
CA TYR A 81 3.40 -13.62 -10.44
C TYR A 81 4.75 -13.60 -11.18
N GLN A 82 5.70 -12.78 -10.72
CA GLN A 82 7.04 -12.72 -11.32
C GLN A 82 7.83 -14.00 -11.14
N ALA A 83 7.64 -14.71 -10.02
CA ALA A 83 8.32 -15.98 -9.74
C ALA A 83 7.77 -17.17 -10.53
N THR A 84 6.44 -17.21 -10.74
CA THR A 84 5.76 -18.43 -11.22
C THR A 84 4.99 -18.23 -12.53
N GLY A 85 4.73 -17.00 -12.94
CA GLY A 85 3.83 -16.67 -14.06
C GLY A 85 2.35 -16.85 -13.75
N LYS A 86 1.98 -17.33 -12.54
CA LYS A 86 0.59 -17.58 -12.16
C LYS A 86 -0.13 -16.30 -11.75
N ARG A 87 -1.35 -16.15 -12.21
CA ARG A 87 -2.17 -14.96 -11.95
C ARG A 87 -3.11 -15.08 -10.74
N ASN A 88 -3.26 -16.28 -10.17
CA ASN A 88 -4.24 -16.55 -9.12
C ASN A 88 -4.17 -15.54 -7.95
N PHE A 89 -2.97 -15.20 -7.45
CA PHE A 89 -2.82 -14.20 -6.41
C PHE A 89 -2.90 -12.76 -6.96
N LEU A 90 -2.34 -12.53 -8.14
CA LEU A 90 -2.41 -11.21 -8.79
C LEU A 90 -3.85 -10.79 -9.06
N ASP A 91 -4.72 -11.69 -9.49
CA ASP A 91 -6.13 -11.38 -9.77
C ASP A 91 -6.93 -11.05 -8.47
N ILE A 92 -6.60 -11.67 -7.34
CA ILE A 92 -7.15 -11.30 -6.03
C ILE A 92 -6.71 -9.88 -5.65
N ALA A 93 -5.42 -9.56 -5.80
CA ALA A 93 -4.87 -8.25 -5.48
C ALA A 93 -5.45 -7.15 -6.39
N ILE A 94 -5.58 -7.43 -7.69
CA ILE A 94 -6.22 -6.53 -8.67
C ILE A 94 -7.66 -6.20 -8.23
N ARG A 95 -8.47 -7.20 -7.90
CA ARG A 95 -9.86 -6.97 -7.47
C ARG A 95 -9.94 -6.09 -6.22
N TYR A 96 -9.03 -6.27 -5.26
CA TYR A 96 -9.01 -5.42 -4.07
C TYR A 96 -8.53 -4.00 -4.39
N ALA A 97 -7.50 -3.85 -5.20
CA ALA A 97 -7.03 -2.54 -5.67
C ALA A 97 -8.12 -1.80 -6.46
N ASP A 98 -8.87 -2.51 -7.32
CA ASP A 98 -10.01 -1.95 -8.05
C ASP A 98 -11.13 -1.48 -7.11
N CYS A 99 -11.42 -2.25 -6.08
CA CYS A 99 -12.37 -1.85 -5.04
C CYS A 99 -11.91 -0.54 -4.35
N VAL A 100 -10.62 -0.42 -4.05
CA VAL A 100 -10.06 0.82 -3.47
C VAL A 100 -10.16 1.98 -4.45
N CYS A 101 -9.68 1.83 -5.68
CA CYS A 101 -9.74 2.88 -6.71
C CYS A 101 -11.17 3.37 -6.99
N LYS A 102 -12.17 2.48 -6.86
CA LYS A 102 -13.57 2.83 -7.03
C LYS A 102 -14.14 3.68 -5.88
N ASN A 103 -13.70 3.40 -4.64
CA ASN A 103 -14.31 3.98 -3.43
C ASN A 103 -13.51 5.12 -2.82
N ILE A 104 -12.22 5.26 -3.16
CA ILE A 104 -11.30 6.20 -2.54
C ILE A 104 -10.77 7.17 -3.61
N GLY A 105 -10.86 8.48 -3.31
CA GLY A 105 -10.43 9.51 -4.24
C GLY A 105 -11.13 10.85 -3.99
N GLU A 106 -11.25 11.67 -5.03
CA GLU A 106 -11.91 12.97 -5.02
C GLU A 106 -13.15 13.00 -5.95
N GLY A 107 -13.50 11.88 -6.56
CA GLY A 107 -14.66 11.79 -7.44
C GLY A 107 -15.98 11.71 -6.67
N PRO A 108 -17.12 11.87 -7.36
CA PRO A 108 -18.43 11.74 -6.76
C PRO A 108 -18.63 10.40 -6.07
N GLY A 109 -19.00 10.42 -4.77
CA GLY A 109 -19.22 9.21 -3.96
C GLY A 109 -17.98 8.53 -3.42
N GLN A 110 -16.77 9.02 -3.75
CA GLN A 110 -15.53 8.53 -3.17
C GLN A 110 -15.27 9.17 -1.80
N LYS A 111 -14.55 8.41 -0.94
CA LYS A 111 -14.07 8.91 0.36
C LYS A 111 -12.65 9.48 0.17
N ARG A 112 -12.43 10.70 0.67
CA ARG A 112 -11.11 11.34 0.65
C ARG A 112 -10.36 10.99 1.93
N VAL A 113 -9.71 9.84 1.93
CA VAL A 113 -8.91 9.28 3.05
C VAL A 113 -7.58 8.76 2.54
N ILE A 114 -6.62 8.64 3.44
CA ILE A 114 -5.25 8.17 3.15
C ILE A 114 -4.89 6.94 3.99
N PRO A 115 -3.89 6.15 3.61
CA PRO A 115 -3.35 5.09 4.46
C PRO A 115 -2.79 5.66 5.77
N GLY A 116 -3.29 5.22 6.91
CA GLY A 116 -2.70 5.54 8.21
C GLY A 116 -1.31 4.90 8.35
N HIS A 117 -1.15 3.69 7.86
CA HIS A 117 0.15 3.07 7.66
C HIS A 117 0.44 2.96 6.16
N GLN A 118 1.52 3.60 5.73
CA GLN A 118 1.98 3.61 4.35
C GLN A 118 2.48 2.21 3.95
N ILE A 119 2.46 1.92 2.70
CA ILE A 119 2.93 0.85 1.83
C ILE A 119 2.05 0.74 0.58
N ALA A 120 0.76 1.08 0.69
CA ALA A 120 -0.16 1.00 -0.45
C ALA A 120 0.33 1.86 -1.63
N GLU A 121 0.99 2.97 -1.35
CA GLU A 121 1.51 3.90 -2.34
C GLU A 121 2.55 3.21 -3.25
N MET A 122 3.60 2.62 -2.68
CA MET A 122 4.62 1.91 -3.47
C MET A 122 4.05 0.63 -4.12
N ALA A 123 3.23 -0.10 -3.40
CA ALA A 123 2.63 -1.33 -3.90
C ALA A 123 1.73 -1.09 -5.13
N LEU A 124 0.94 -0.03 -5.14
CA LEU A 124 0.11 0.34 -6.28
C LEU A 124 0.95 0.77 -7.50
N VAL A 125 2.08 1.44 -7.30
CA VAL A 125 3.03 1.70 -8.39
C VAL A 125 3.57 0.39 -8.95
N ARG A 126 3.93 -0.55 -8.08
CA ARG A 126 4.39 -1.88 -8.50
C ARG A 126 3.30 -2.65 -9.25
N LEU A 127 2.04 -2.54 -8.83
CA LEU A 127 0.90 -3.12 -9.56
C LEU A 127 0.75 -2.49 -10.95
N TYR A 128 0.91 -1.17 -11.07
CA TYR A 128 0.94 -0.48 -12.35
C TYR A 128 2.03 -1.04 -13.27
N THR A 129 3.24 -1.29 -12.77
CA THR A 129 4.35 -1.78 -13.62
C THR A 129 4.08 -3.14 -14.24
N VAL A 130 3.29 -4.00 -13.61
CA VAL A 130 2.96 -5.35 -14.14
C VAL A 130 1.66 -5.39 -14.92
N THR A 131 0.74 -4.44 -14.70
CA THR A 131 -0.58 -4.42 -15.36
C THR A 131 -0.65 -3.40 -16.50
N GLY A 132 0.14 -2.33 -16.45
CA GLY A 132 0.03 -1.18 -17.33
C GLY A 132 -1.20 -0.29 -17.08
N ASP A 133 -2.03 -0.60 -16.08
CA ASP A 133 -3.25 0.15 -15.82
C ASP A 133 -2.96 1.38 -14.95
N LYS A 134 -3.04 2.54 -15.60
CA LYS A 134 -2.71 3.85 -15.01
C LYS A 134 -3.50 4.20 -13.76
N LYS A 135 -4.68 3.64 -13.56
CA LYS A 135 -5.51 3.92 -12.36
C LYS A 135 -4.77 3.61 -11.05
N TYR A 136 -3.87 2.61 -11.04
CA TYR A 136 -3.09 2.26 -9.85
C TYR A 136 -1.99 3.29 -9.55
N LEU A 137 -1.33 3.81 -10.59
CA LEU A 137 -0.38 4.92 -10.46
C LEU A 137 -1.10 6.18 -9.98
N ASP A 138 -2.26 6.49 -10.55
CA ASP A 138 -3.08 7.65 -10.15
C ASP A 138 -3.54 7.52 -8.69
N GLN A 139 -3.94 6.33 -8.25
CA GLN A 139 -4.31 6.07 -6.86
C GLN A 139 -3.13 6.20 -5.89
N ALA A 140 -1.95 5.70 -6.27
CA ALA A 140 -0.72 5.87 -5.48
C ALA A 140 -0.40 7.36 -5.31
N LYS A 141 -0.42 8.10 -6.40
CA LYS A 141 -0.20 9.55 -6.39
C LYS A 141 -1.24 10.29 -5.55
N PHE A 142 -2.52 9.92 -5.68
CA PHE A 142 -3.59 10.48 -4.85
C PHE A 142 -3.30 10.31 -3.35
N PHE A 143 -2.90 9.13 -2.89
CA PHE A 143 -2.58 8.91 -1.49
C PHE A 143 -1.44 9.78 -0.99
N LEU A 144 -0.42 10.02 -1.81
CA LEU A 144 0.69 10.92 -1.48
C LEU A 144 0.24 12.38 -1.48
N ASP A 145 -0.45 12.84 -2.52
CA ASP A 145 -0.89 14.24 -2.66
C ASP A 145 -1.92 14.62 -1.57
N ALA A 146 -2.78 13.69 -1.19
CA ALA A 146 -3.78 13.91 -0.14
C ALA A 146 -3.16 13.91 1.28
N ARG A 147 -1.99 13.27 1.47
CA ARG A 147 -1.32 13.22 2.77
C ARG A 147 -0.94 14.62 3.25
N GLY A 148 -1.29 14.90 4.49
CA GLY A 148 -1.11 16.23 5.09
C GLY A 148 -2.15 17.27 4.64
N THR A 149 -3.14 16.87 3.83
CA THR A 149 -4.27 17.73 3.43
C THR A 149 -5.63 17.24 3.92
N THR A 150 -5.70 16.03 4.48
CA THR A 150 -6.89 15.50 5.18
C THR A 150 -7.08 16.20 6.54
N ALA A 151 -8.19 15.95 7.20
CA ALA A 151 -8.49 16.57 8.51
C ALA A 151 -7.48 16.16 9.59
N ARG A 152 -6.95 14.94 9.51
CA ARG A 152 -5.99 14.42 10.50
C ARG A 152 -4.58 14.95 10.22
N LYS A 153 -4.07 15.74 11.15
CA LYS A 153 -2.69 16.25 11.17
C LYS A 153 -1.92 15.54 12.28
N ASP A 154 -1.01 14.64 11.89
CA ASP A 154 -0.29 13.83 12.85
C ASP A 154 1.16 13.59 12.38
N ILE A 155 2.13 14.02 13.18
CA ILE A 155 3.56 13.87 12.88
C ILE A 155 3.96 12.39 12.88
N TYR A 156 3.34 11.57 13.73
CA TYR A 156 3.61 10.13 13.82
C TYR A 156 3.26 9.41 12.51
N LEU A 157 2.24 9.89 11.79
CA LEU A 157 1.75 9.35 10.52
C LEU A 157 2.33 10.08 9.29
N GLN A 158 3.29 10.99 9.47
CA GLN A 158 3.81 11.87 8.41
C GLN A 158 2.70 12.68 7.70
N SER A 159 1.57 12.96 8.38
CA SER A 159 0.45 13.74 7.83
C SER A 159 0.35 15.15 8.41
N HIS A 160 1.38 15.63 9.11
CA HIS A 160 1.44 16.95 9.73
C HIS A 160 1.44 18.11 8.72
N LYS A 161 1.96 17.87 7.51
CA LYS A 161 1.96 18.77 6.36
C LYS A 161 2.03 17.99 5.04
N PRO A 162 1.69 18.61 3.88
CA PRO A 162 1.79 17.97 2.57
C PRO A 162 3.17 17.35 2.33
N VAL A 163 3.25 16.21 1.64
CA VAL A 163 4.51 15.48 1.46
C VAL A 163 5.57 16.30 0.73
N LEU A 164 5.16 17.15 -0.22
CA LEU A 164 6.08 18.00 -0.99
C LEU A 164 6.68 19.15 -0.15
N GLU A 165 6.10 19.44 1.01
CA GLU A 165 6.58 20.47 1.94
C GLU A 165 7.42 19.88 3.10
N GLN A 166 7.55 18.55 3.14
CA GLN A 166 8.33 17.88 4.19
C GLN A 166 9.82 17.97 3.87
N GLU A 167 10.62 18.30 4.86
CA GLU A 167 12.08 18.48 4.75
C GLU A 167 12.83 17.65 5.80
N GLU A 168 12.10 16.98 6.68
CA GLU A 168 12.65 16.24 7.80
C GLU A 168 11.95 14.87 7.92
N ALA A 169 12.76 13.83 8.16
CA ALA A 169 12.23 12.51 8.51
C ALA A 169 11.72 12.54 9.96
N VAL A 170 10.43 12.31 10.14
CA VAL A 170 9.74 12.40 11.43
C VAL A 170 8.79 11.22 11.65
N GLY A 171 8.37 11.04 12.88
CA GLY A 171 7.34 10.09 13.25
C GLY A 171 7.79 8.64 13.20
N HIS A 172 6.89 7.73 12.86
CA HIS A 172 7.14 6.30 12.83
C HIS A 172 8.07 5.93 11.67
N ALA A 173 9.23 5.35 11.97
CA ALA A 173 10.30 5.12 10.98
C ALA A 173 9.88 4.22 9.82
N VAL A 174 9.15 3.12 10.08
CA VAL A 174 8.70 2.19 9.03
C VAL A 174 7.71 2.87 8.08
N ARG A 175 6.75 3.61 8.63
CA ARG A 175 5.80 4.41 7.81
C ARG A 175 6.51 5.42 6.93
N ALA A 176 7.50 6.12 7.51
CA ALA A 176 8.32 7.08 6.77
C ALA A 176 9.08 6.42 5.61
N GLY A 177 9.74 5.28 5.87
CA GLY A 177 10.45 4.53 4.84
C GLY A 177 9.55 4.11 3.68
N TYR A 178 8.38 3.57 3.96
CA TYR A 178 7.40 3.21 2.90
C TYR A 178 6.90 4.44 2.13
N MET A 179 6.63 5.56 2.83
CA MET A 179 6.22 6.79 2.17
C MET A 179 7.28 7.30 1.20
N TYR A 180 8.53 7.36 1.64
CA TYR A 180 9.63 7.85 0.81
C TYR A 180 9.89 6.94 -0.39
N SER A 181 9.75 5.62 -0.23
CA SER A 181 9.80 4.66 -1.34
C SER A 181 8.69 4.93 -2.36
N GLY A 182 7.44 5.09 -1.90
CA GLY A 182 6.31 5.41 -2.78
C GLY A 182 6.49 6.76 -3.49
N MET A 183 7.02 7.78 -2.82
CA MET A 183 7.36 9.07 -3.44
C MET A 183 8.43 8.90 -4.53
N ALA A 184 9.46 8.10 -4.29
CA ALA A 184 10.52 7.83 -5.25
C ALA A 184 9.98 7.06 -6.47
N ASP A 185 9.14 6.06 -6.26
CA ASP A 185 8.52 5.27 -7.33
C ASP A 185 7.61 6.13 -8.22
N VAL A 186 6.76 6.97 -7.62
CA VAL A 186 5.91 7.90 -8.37
C VAL A 186 6.77 8.90 -9.14
N ALA A 187 7.81 9.46 -8.53
CA ALA A 187 8.72 10.39 -9.21
C ALA A 187 9.43 9.74 -10.40
N ALA A 188 9.92 8.51 -10.24
CA ALA A 188 10.63 7.78 -11.29
C ALA A 188 9.75 7.52 -12.53
N ILE A 189 8.46 7.25 -12.32
CA ILE A 189 7.54 6.93 -13.42
C ILE A 189 6.94 8.20 -14.04
N THR A 190 6.58 9.19 -13.23
CA THR A 190 5.89 10.40 -13.71
C THR A 190 6.85 11.49 -14.19
N GLY A 191 8.11 11.46 -13.77
CA GLY A 191 9.07 12.54 -13.98
C GLY A 191 8.78 13.80 -13.15
N ASP A 192 7.91 13.71 -12.13
CA ASP A 192 7.53 14.85 -11.28
C ASP A 192 8.69 15.27 -10.37
N SER A 193 9.41 16.31 -10.78
CA SER A 193 10.59 16.82 -10.06
C SER A 193 10.26 17.41 -8.67
N SER A 194 8.99 17.68 -8.35
CA SER A 194 8.61 18.18 -7.03
C SER A 194 8.78 17.12 -5.96
N TYR A 195 8.48 15.86 -6.27
CA TYR A 195 8.76 14.71 -5.39
C TYR A 195 10.27 14.53 -5.18
N ILE A 196 11.07 14.62 -6.26
CA ILE A 196 12.53 14.47 -6.17
C ILE A 196 13.10 15.51 -5.21
N LYS A 197 12.70 16.78 -5.35
CA LYS A 197 13.16 17.86 -4.46
C LYS A 197 12.81 17.63 -2.99
N ALA A 198 11.62 17.09 -2.70
CA ALA A 198 11.22 16.77 -1.33
C ALA A 198 12.03 15.58 -0.78
N ILE A 199 12.24 14.54 -1.59
CA ILE A 199 13.02 13.36 -1.22
C ILE A 199 14.47 13.74 -0.94
N ASP A 200 15.09 14.57 -1.78
CA ASP A 200 16.48 15.02 -1.60
C ASP A 200 16.67 15.73 -0.24
N LYS A 201 15.76 16.63 0.12
CA LYS A 201 15.79 17.30 1.43
C LYS A 201 15.67 16.34 2.60
N ILE A 202 14.72 15.39 2.50
CA ILE A 202 14.52 14.37 3.52
C ILE A 202 15.74 13.46 3.61
N TRP A 203 16.33 13.08 2.48
CA TRP A 203 17.53 12.26 2.41
C TRP A 203 18.72 12.97 3.11
N GLU A 204 18.97 14.23 2.79
CA GLU A 204 20.01 15.03 3.45
C GLU A 204 19.77 15.14 4.97
N ASN A 205 18.50 15.27 5.39
CA ASN A 205 18.16 15.26 6.81
C ASN A 205 18.49 13.92 7.47
N ILE A 206 18.16 12.78 6.80
CA ILE A 206 18.45 11.45 7.33
C ILE A 206 19.97 11.25 7.44
N VAL A 207 20.71 11.38 6.34
CA VAL A 207 22.15 11.06 6.31
C VAL A 207 22.99 12.03 7.13
N GLY A 208 22.58 13.30 7.18
CA GLY A 208 23.33 14.34 7.90
C GLY A 208 23.02 14.43 9.39
N LYS A 209 21.84 13.95 9.85
CA LYS A 209 21.37 14.21 11.22
C LYS A 209 20.80 13.01 11.96
N LYS A 210 20.44 11.91 11.27
CA LYS A 210 19.66 10.80 11.87
C LYS A 210 20.32 9.42 11.72
N ILE A 211 21.50 9.33 11.14
CA ILE A 211 22.29 8.10 11.12
C ILE A 211 23.19 8.11 12.36
N TYR A 212 23.07 7.04 13.15
CA TYR A 212 23.94 6.79 14.30
C TYR A 212 24.89 5.65 13.96
N ILE A 213 26.16 5.83 14.26
CA ILE A 213 27.17 4.77 14.21
C ILE A 213 27.20 4.14 15.61
N THR A 214 26.78 2.88 15.73
CA THR A 214 26.83 2.09 16.97
C THR A 214 28.01 1.15 16.98
#